data_c5dc0a09046964ea49df9e40f9608bfa
#
_entry.id   c5dc0a09046964ea49df9e40f9608bfa
#
_cell.length_a   1.000
_cell.length_b   1.000
_cell.length_c   1.000
_cell.angle_alpha   90.00
_cell.angle_beta   90.00
_cell.angle_gamma   90.00
#
_symmetry.space_group_name_H-M   'P 1'
#
loop_
_entity.id
_entity.type
_entity.pdbx_description
1 polymer ?
#
loop_
_entity_poly.entity_id
_entity_poly.type
_entity_poly.pdbx_seq_one_letter_code
_entity_poly.pdbx_strand_id
1 'polypeptide(L)'
;MIIDRLVPAPDIKPGTIDLHIHIVTPAEFVPFGKFNIGITAGLECTIIPMEWIQGMDKMDLVLASSNFSAEVLRMTQYTHKETNQIVKTTTPVDVIFEGADLDTYKLTNLCSKTLNDTMSQIKEDWNFLFCGHWLQGPIGHDRKDVGVLVREFMINYKSSQGIGLILKTSGATTCVMDRENILEKIRDIRSQAKHMNDDLPNVYLLHADLYDSEVNELYNHPKVKAHITYTHGEGFGRPLLEASLSEKPVIAPRWSGHTDFLSHKHSVLLPGGMIDVHPDSLQKGIKCDGQQWFAVDHNVARGMIFDVKRNYRKYKLRARKQAKLNRQKFSFNAMQIKLKSILESKVPKFTQTVEAKLPTLKLPKLEKV
;
A
#
# COMPACT_ATOMS: atom_id res chain seq x y z
N MET A 1 -0.69 23.26 12.98
CA MET A 1 -0.02 21.97 12.75
C MET A 1 -0.76 20.91 13.55
N ILE A 2 -0.72 19.61 13.20
CA ILE A 2 -1.46 18.57 13.95
C ILE A 2 -0.92 18.44 15.38
N ILE A 3 0.40 18.57 15.57
CA ILE A 3 1.07 18.45 16.87
C ILE A 3 0.51 19.43 17.90
N ASP A 4 0.14 20.64 17.50
CA ASP A 4 -0.42 21.67 18.39
C ASP A 4 -1.85 21.34 18.87
N ARG A 5 -2.44 20.25 18.35
CA ARG A 5 -3.80 19.79 18.68
C ARG A 5 -3.80 18.42 19.37
N LEU A 6 -2.62 17.93 19.77
CA LEU A 6 -2.55 16.68 20.52
C LEU A 6 -3.04 16.93 21.95
N VAL A 7 -3.99 16.10 22.36
CA VAL A 7 -4.52 16.07 23.73
C VAL A 7 -4.20 14.69 24.33
N PRO A 8 -3.66 14.60 25.54
CA PRO A 8 -3.48 13.33 26.21
C PRO A 8 -4.79 12.55 26.32
N ALA A 9 -4.81 11.28 25.89
CA ALA A 9 -5.99 10.44 25.87
C ALA A 9 -6.73 10.31 27.22
N PRO A 10 -6.04 10.34 28.41
CA PRO A 10 -6.70 10.26 29.70
C PRO A 10 -7.64 11.41 30.02
N ASP A 11 -7.47 12.55 29.37
CA ASP A 11 -8.25 13.76 29.66
C ASP A 11 -9.59 13.82 28.90
N ILE A 12 -9.79 12.89 27.98
CA ILE A 12 -11.00 12.82 27.17
C ILE A 12 -11.89 11.67 27.66
N LYS A 13 -13.12 11.96 28.06
CA LYS A 13 -14.08 10.93 28.47
C LYS A 13 -14.80 10.35 27.24
N PRO A 14 -14.99 9.02 27.15
CA PRO A 14 -15.78 8.40 26.10
C PRO A 14 -17.17 9.04 25.95
N GLY A 15 -17.62 9.25 24.70
CA GLY A 15 -18.92 9.86 24.37
C GLY A 15 -18.99 11.39 24.51
N THR A 16 -17.90 12.06 24.90
CA THR A 16 -17.88 13.53 24.99
C THR A 16 -17.56 14.22 23.65
N ILE A 17 -16.85 13.53 22.74
CA ILE A 17 -16.56 14.03 21.39
C ILE A 17 -17.62 13.55 20.40
N ASP A 18 -17.95 14.40 19.44
CA ASP A 18 -18.99 14.08 18.47
C ASP A 18 -18.54 13.04 17.46
N LEU A 19 -17.32 13.18 16.91
CA LEU A 19 -16.75 12.29 15.92
C LEU A 19 -15.37 11.79 16.36
N HIS A 20 -15.20 10.47 16.38
CA HIS A 20 -13.92 9.81 16.58
C HIS A 20 -13.50 9.06 15.31
N ILE A 21 -12.28 9.27 14.86
CA ILE A 21 -11.67 8.53 13.74
C ILE A 21 -10.47 7.75 14.27
N HIS A 22 -10.52 6.42 14.13
CA HIS A 22 -9.46 5.53 14.58
C HIS A 22 -8.81 4.83 13.39
N ILE A 23 -7.51 5.05 13.19
CA ILE A 23 -6.75 4.54 12.03
C ILE A 23 -5.79 3.47 12.51
N VAL A 24 -6.24 2.22 12.50
CA VAL A 24 -5.49 1.04 12.95
C VAL A 24 -6.02 -0.23 12.25
N THR A 25 -5.51 -1.41 12.63
CA THR A 25 -6.11 -2.69 12.24
C THR A 25 -7.47 -2.87 12.92
N PRO A 26 -8.47 -3.47 12.24
CA PRO A 26 -9.82 -3.55 12.80
C PRO A 26 -9.93 -4.24 14.17
N ALA A 27 -9.06 -5.20 14.48
CA ALA A 27 -9.03 -5.85 15.80
C ALA A 27 -8.79 -4.85 16.94
N GLU A 28 -8.13 -3.73 16.67
CA GLU A 28 -7.76 -2.69 17.64
C GLU A 28 -8.76 -1.54 17.70
N PHE A 29 -9.85 -1.57 16.92
CA PHE A 29 -10.85 -0.53 16.94
C PHE A 29 -11.51 -0.36 18.31
N VAL A 30 -11.54 0.88 18.79
CA VAL A 30 -12.18 1.27 20.05
C VAL A 30 -13.12 2.42 19.77
N PRO A 31 -14.42 2.31 20.12
CA PRO A 31 -15.37 3.41 20.02
C PRO A 31 -15.11 4.41 21.13
N PHE A 32 -15.02 5.68 20.79
CA PHE A 32 -14.72 6.74 21.75
C PHE A 32 -15.64 7.95 21.61
N GLY A 33 -16.13 8.23 20.40
CA GLY A 33 -17.03 9.32 20.09
C GLY A 33 -18.51 8.92 20.15
N LYS A 34 -19.38 9.88 19.90
CA LYS A 34 -20.80 9.63 19.65
C LYS A 34 -21.02 8.93 18.30
N PHE A 35 -20.14 9.20 17.34
CA PHE A 35 -20.03 8.52 16.05
C PHE A 35 -18.57 8.12 15.80
N ASN A 36 -18.34 6.88 15.41
CA ASN A 36 -17.00 6.30 15.35
C ASN A 36 -16.72 5.76 13.96
N ILE A 37 -15.64 6.24 13.34
CA ILE A 37 -15.16 5.78 12.03
C ILE A 37 -13.86 5.01 12.22
N GLY A 38 -13.84 3.74 11.82
CA GLY A 38 -12.61 2.97 11.70
C GLY A 38 -12.02 3.12 10.30
N ILE A 39 -10.73 3.41 10.19
CA ILE A 39 -10.02 3.43 8.90
C ILE A 39 -8.94 2.36 8.91
N THR A 40 -8.90 1.52 7.88
CA THR A 40 -7.91 0.44 7.76
C THR A 40 -7.38 0.32 6.34
N ALA A 41 -6.10 -0.06 6.23
CA ALA A 41 -5.49 -0.40 4.94
C ALA A 41 -6.08 -1.68 4.31
N GLY A 42 -6.79 -2.47 5.10
CA GLY A 42 -7.26 -3.79 4.67
C GLY A 42 -6.18 -4.87 4.74
N LEU A 43 -6.44 -5.98 4.10
CA LEU A 43 -5.57 -7.14 4.08
C LEU A 43 -5.44 -7.68 2.66
N GLU A 44 -4.26 -8.14 2.30
CA GLU A 44 -3.94 -8.65 0.98
C GLU A 44 -4.25 -10.16 0.84
N CYS A 45 -5.44 -10.56 1.31
CA CYS A 45 -5.92 -11.95 1.29
C CYS A 45 -7.42 -11.99 1.01
N THR A 46 -7.96 -13.17 0.79
CA THR A 46 -9.36 -13.40 0.44
C THR A 46 -10.34 -13.26 1.60
N ILE A 47 -9.88 -13.44 2.84
CA ILE A 47 -10.69 -13.33 4.06
C ILE A 47 -9.91 -12.62 5.17
N ILE A 48 -10.61 -12.04 6.13
CA ILE A 48 -10.05 -11.39 7.33
C ILE A 48 -10.26 -12.26 8.57
N PRO A 49 -9.44 -12.11 9.63
CA PRO A 49 -9.66 -12.80 10.90
C PRO A 49 -11.01 -12.44 11.55
N MET A 50 -11.54 -13.34 12.37
CA MET A 50 -12.78 -13.13 13.13
C MET A 50 -12.70 -11.89 14.03
N GLU A 51 -11.54 -11.65 14.63
CA GLU A 51 -11.28 -10.49 15.50
C GLU A 51 -11.47 -9.16 14.77
N TRP A 52 -11.23 -9.15 13.45
CA TRP A 52 -11.49 -7.96 12.64
C TRP A 52 -12.98 -7.68 12.49
N ILE A 53 -13.81 -8.71 12.29
CA ILE A 53 -15.27 -8.56 12.26
C ILE A 53 -15.76 -7.98 13.58
N GLN A 54 -15.31 -8.56 14.71
CA GLN A 54 -15.67 -8.08 16.04
C GLN A 54 -15.23 -6.64 16.32
N GLY A 55 -14.07 -6.25 15.79
CA GLY A 55 -13.59 -4.88 15.90
C GLY A 55 -14.39 -3.90 15.04
N MET A 56 -14.71 -4.30 13.81
CA MET A 56 -15.55 -3.49 12.90
C MET A 56 -16.94 -3.22 13.48
N ASP A 57 -17.54 -4.21 14.12
CA ASP A 57 -18.90 -4.08 14.69
C ASP A 57 -18.96 -3.15 15.92
N LYS A 58 -17.82 -2.65 16.40
CA LYS A 58 -17.75 -1.57 17.41
C LYS A 58 -17.86 -0.17 16.80
N MET A 59 -17.74 -0.05 15.47
CA MET A 59 -17.71 1.23 14.76
C MET A 59 -19.05 1.49 14.04
N ASP A 60 -19.36 2.76 13.82
CA ASP A 60 -20.55 3.16 13.06
C ASP A 60 -20.32 3.13 11.54
N LEU A 61 -19.05 3.28 11.14
CA LEU A 61 -18.61 3.22 9.75
C LEU A 61 -17.17 2.72 9.68
N VAL A 62 -16.86 1.88 8.70
CA VAL A 62 -15.49 1.49 8.39
C VAL A 62 -15.11 1.99 7.00
N LEU A 63 -13.92 2.56 6.86
CA LEU A 63 -13.34 2.99 5.59
C LEU A 63 -12.14 2.12 5.25
N ALA A 64 -12.18 1.47 4.10
CA ALA A 64 -11.09 0.67 3.56
C ALA A 64 -10.30 1.44 2.49
N SER A 65 -9.03 1.10 2.30
CA SER A 65 -8.14 1.81 1.38
C SER A 65 -8.43 1.55 -0.11
N SER A 66 -9.19 0.50 -0.45
CA SER A 66 -9.52 0.14 -1.84
C SER A 66 -10.85 -0.58 -1.95
N ASN A 67 -11.38 -0.66 -3.17
CA ASN A 67 -12.57 -1.46 -3.43
C ASN A 67 -12.35 -2.94 -3.10
N PHE A 68 -11.16 -3.47 -3.42
CA PHE A 68 -10.76 -4.82 -3.04
C PHE A 68 -10.83 -5.03 -1.52
N SER A 69 -10.16 -4.18 -0.75
CA SER A 69 -10.17 -4.28 0.72
C SER A 69 -11.58 -4.17 1.28
N ALA A 70 -12.40 -3.24 0.77
CA ALA A 70 -13.79 -3.08 1.19
C ALA A 70 -14.64 -4.33 0.88
N GLU A 71 -14.43 -4.96 -0.27
CA GLU A 71 -15.12 -6.18 -0.65
C GLU A 71 -14.75 -7.35 0.27
N VAL A 72 -13.46 -7.55 0.54
CA VAL A 72 -12.98 -8.58 1.47
C VAL A 72 -13.59 -8.38 2.87
N LEU A 73 -13.63 -7.13 3.38
CA LEU A 73 -14.23 -6.81 4.68
C LEU A 73 -15.73 -7.15 4.71
N ARG A 74 -16.49 -6.85 3.65
CA ARG A 74 -17.93 -7.09 3.55
C ARG A 74 -18.28 -8.56 3.35
N MET A 75 -17.47 -9.28 2.57
CA MET A 75 -17.77 -10.63 2.11
C MET A 75 -17.27 -11.72 3.07
N THR A 76 -16.33 -11.40 3.97
CA THR A 76 -15.85 -12.39 4.94
C THR A 76 -16.97 -12.78 5.88
N GLN A 77 -17.18 -14.09 5.99
CA GLN A 77 -18.15 -14.68 6.90
C GLN A 77 -17.62 -15.98 7.50
N TYR A 78 -18.04 -16.24 8.71
CA TYR A 78 -17.73 -17.47 9.43
C TYR A 78 -19.04 -18.16 9.85
N THR A 79 -18.99 -19.47 9.99
CA THR A 79 -20.09 -20.25 10.54
C THR A 79 -19.77 -20.60 11.98
N HIS A 80 -20.62 -20.21 12.93
CA HIS A 80 -20.48 -20.60 14.33
C HIS A 80 -20.67 -22.10 14.47
N LYS A 81 -19.70 -22.81 15.05
CA LYS A 81 -19.64 -24.26 15.05
C LYS A 81 -20.85 -24.95 15.74
N GLU A 82 -21.38 -24.34 16.81
CA GLU A 82 -22.46 -24.92 17.61
C GLU A 82 -23.84 -24.50 17.11
N THR A 83 -24.00 -23.24 16.68
CA THR A 83 -25.31 -22.69 16.32
C THR A 83 -25.59 -22.68 14.84
N ASN A 84 -24.61 -22.98 14.00
CA ASN A 84 -24.64 -22.83 12.53
C ASN A 84 -25.01 -21.41 12.05
N GLN A 85 -24.93 -20.42 12.93
CA GLN A 85 -25.18 -19.02 12.56
C GLN A 85 -24.03 -18.45 11.74
N ILE A 86 -24.38 -17.64 10.74
CA ILE A 86 -23.41 -16.91 9.94
C ILE A 86 -23.01 -15.65 10.69
N VAL A 87 -21.71 -15.50 10.94
CA VAL A 87 -21.10 -14.31 11.55
C VAL A 87 -20.38 -13.52 10.45
N LYS A 88 -20.84 -12.33 10.18
CA LYS A 88 -20.24 -11.34 9.28
C LYS A 88 -20.46 -9.94 9.85
N THR A 89 -19.66 -8.97 9.41
CA THR A 89 -19.88 -7.60 9.86
C THR A 89 -21.24 -7.06 9.42
N THR A 90 -21.89 -6.30 10.31
CA THR A 90 -23.10 -5.52 10.03
C THR A 90 -22.78 -4.04 9.81
N THR A 91 -21.55 -3.63 10.16
CA THR A 91 -21.08 -2.25 10.02
C THR A 91 -20.96 -1.86 8.55
N PRO A 92 -21.50 -0.70 8.14
CA PRO A 92 -21.27 -0.17 6.80
C PRO A 92 -19.79 -0.02 6.50
N VAL A 93 -19.36 -0.48 5.31
CA VAL A 93 -17.98 -0.32 4.83
C VAL A 93 -18.01 0.55 3.58
N ASP A 94 -17.20 1.61 3.54
CA ASP A 94 -17.00 2.46 2.37
C ASP A 94 -15.50 2.53 2.02
N VAL A 95 -15.15 3.22 0.95
CA VAL A 95 -13.76 3.29 0.45
C VAL A 95 -13.22 4.70 0.55
N ILE A 96 -12.06 4.84 1.18
CA ILE A 96 -11.21 6.02 1.10
C ILE A 96 -9.82 5.61 0.61
N PHE A 97 -9.51 5.89 -0.64
CA PHE A 97 -8.23 5.55 -1.23
C PHE A 97 -7.09 6.42 -0.68
N GLU A 98 -5.85 5.93 -0.78
CA GLU A 98 -4.66 6.66 -0.38
C GLU A 98 -4.22 7.59 -1.53
N GLY A 99 -4.48 8.89 -1.39
CA GLY A 99 -4.15 9.88 -2.41
C GLY A 99 -2.64 10.15 -2.53
N ALA A 100 -2.14 10.28 -3.76
CA ALA A 100 -0.76 10.70 -3.99
C ALA A 100 -0.61 12.20 -3.81
N ASP A 101 0.48 12.62 -3.16
CA ASP A 101 0.93 14.01 -3.11
C ASP A 101 1.55 14.39 -4.47
N LEU A 102 0.85 15.22 -5.24
CA LEU A 102 1.29 15.65 -6.57
C LEU A 102 2.36 16.76 -6.53
N ASP A 103 2.60 17.37 -5.39
CA ASP A 103 3.71 18.33 -5.22
C ASP A 103 5.04 17.60 -5.11
N THR A 104 5.02 16.41 -4.53
CA THR A 104 6.17 15.52 -4.39
C THR A 104 6.28 14.55 -5.57
N TYR A 105 5.23 13.77 -5.84
CA TYR A 105 5.24 12.71 -6.88
C TYR A 105 4.76 13.23 -8.22
N LYS A 106 5.71 13.58 -9.08
CA LYS A 106 5.47 14.17 -10.39
C LYS A 106 6.58 13.85 -11.38
N LEU A 107 6.33 14.11 -12.64
CA LEU A 107 7.38 14.04 -13.65
C LEU A 107 8.44 15.12 -13.35
N THR A 108 9.69 14.70 -13.25
CA THR A 108 10.83 15.58 -12.99
C THR A 108 12.08 15.08 -13.72
N ASN A 109 12.97 16.01 -14.04
CA ASN A 109 14.34 15.72 -14.51
C ASN A 109 15.36 16.01 -13.40
N LEU A 110 14.91 16.42 -12.21
CA LEU A 110 15.78 16.64 -11.08
C LEU A 110 16.31 15.31 -10.57
N CYS A 111 17.57 15.28 -10.20
CA CYS A 111 18.22 14.17 -9.53
C CYS A 111 19.27 14.73 -8.59
N SER A 112 19.17 14.42 -7.32
CA SER A 112 20.17 14.83 -6.33
C SER A 112 21.54 14.26 -6.70
N LYS A 113 22.60 14.97 -6.34
CA LYS A 113 23.97 14.52 -6.64
C LYS A 113 24.22 13.12 -6.07
N THR A 114 23.84 12.87 -4.83
CA THR A 114 24.04 11.59 -4.15
C THR A 114 23.32 10.45 -4.88
N LEU A 115 22.07 10.65 -5.28
CA LEU A 115 21.31 9.64 -6.03
C LEU A 115 21.93 9.42 -7.42
N ASN A 116 22.32 10.48 -8.11
CA ASN A 116 22.94 10.39 -9.43
C ASN A 116 24.30 9.66 -9.36
N ASP A 117 25.13 9.95 -8.37
CA ASP A 117 26.42 9.28 -8.16
C ASP A 117 26.20 7.78 -7.87
N THR A 118 25.18 7.45 -7.08
CA THR A 118 24.79 6.06 -6.81
C THR A 118 24.32 5.35 -8.09
N MET A 119 23.43 5.97 -8.85
CA MET A 119 22.88 5.42 -10.08
C MET A 119 23.92 5.33 -11.20
N SER A 120 24.99 6.14 -11.16
CA SER A 120 26.08 6.07 -12.13
C SER A 120 26.83 4.74 -12.05
N GLN A 121 26.85 4.08 -10.89
CA GLN A 121 27.49 2.78 -10.66
C GLN A 121 26.74 1.61 -11.33
N ILE A 122 25.49 1.79 -11.72
CA ILE A 122 24.70 0.81 -12.46
C ILE A 122 25.16 0.81 -13.92
N LYS A 123 25.53 -0.36 -14.43
CA LYS A 123 26.08 -0.48 -15.80
C LYS A 123 25.04 -0.33 -16.88
N GLU A 124 23.86 -0.87 -16.64
CA GLU A 124 22.78 -0.93 -17.63
C GLU A 124 22.02 0.39 -17.71
N ASP A 125 21.74 0.85 -18.92
CA ASP A 125 20.84 2.00 -19.18
C ASP A 125 19.37 1.62 -19.20
N TRP A 126 19.09 0.31 -19.12
CA TRP A 126 17.73 -0.22 -19.09
C TRP A 126 17.52 -1.10 -17.87
N ASN A 127 16.81 -0.58 -16.87
CA ASN A 127 16.56 -1.31 -15.63
C ASN A 127 15.07 -1.33 -15.28
N PHE A 128 14.63 -2.46 -14.72
CA PHE A 128 13.45 -2.54 -13.90
C PHE A 128 13.75 -1.99 -12.49
N LEU A 129 12.76 -1.42 -11.84
CA LEU A 129 12.83 -0.99 -10.45
C LEU A 129 11.75 -1.71 -9.64
N PHE A 130 12.14 -2.36 -8.57
CA PHE A 130 11.27 -2.75 -7.47
C PHE A 130 11.43 -1.74 -6.33
N CYS A 131 10.33 -1.29 -5.73
CA CYS A 131 10.33 -0.43 -4.55
C CYS A 131 9.36 -1.00 -3.51
N GLY A 132 9.87 -1.39 -2.34
CA GLY A 132 9.08 -1.97 -1.27
C GLY A 132 9.92 -2.74 -0.27
N HIS A 133 9.29 -3.29 0.78
CA HIS A 133 9.98 -4.12 1.76
C HIS A 133 10.15 -5.56 1.26
N TRP A 134 11.28 -6.16 1.61
CA TRP A 134 11.48 -7.60 1.49
C TRP A 134 11.47 -8.21 2.88
N LEU A 135 10.28 -8.57 3.33
CA LEU A 135 10.07 -9.08 4.68
C LEU A 135 10.68 -10.48 4.86
N GLN A 136 10.65 -10.97 6.10
CA GLN A 136 11.17 -12.29 6.44
C GLN A 136 10.30 -13.39 5.82
N GLY A 137 10.91 -14.54 5.60
CA GLY A 137 10.30 -15.74 5.07
C GLY A 137 11.15 -16.38 3.97
N PRO A 138 10.94 -17.68 3.69
CA PRO A 138 11.49 -18.36 2.52
C PRO A 138 11.02 -17.71 1.22
N ILE A 139 11.71 -18.03 0.12
CA ILE A 139 11.33 -17.56 -1.22
C ILE A 139 9.90 -18.01 -1.54
N GLY A 140 9.06 -17.07 -1.95
CA GLY A 140 7.65 -17.31 -2.27
C GLY A 140 6.70 -17.24 -1.07
N HIS A 141 7.21 -17.04 0.15
CA HIS A 141 6.40 -16.93 1.37
C HIS A 141 6.27 -15.48 1.87
N ASP A 142 7.05 -14.54 1.36
CA ASP A 142 6.90 -13.13 1.69
C ASP A 142 5.82 -12.46 0.84
N ARG A 143 5.06 -11.55 1.43
CA ARG A 143 3.92 -10.89 0.78
C ARG A 143 4.28 -10.15 -0.52
N LYS A 144 5.47 -9.59 -0.61
CA LYS A 144 5.92 -8.85 -1.81
C LYS A 144 6.54 -9.75 -2.87
N ASP A 145 6.78 -11.02 -2.53
CA ASP A 145 7.36 -12.05 -3.40
C ASP A 145 8.65 -11.63 -4.12
N VAL A 146 9.48 -10.88 -3.38
CA VAL A 146 10.72 -10.28 -3.92
C VAL A 146 11.72 -11.38 -4.31
N GLY A 147 11.80 -12.45 -3.51
CA GLY A 147 12.69 -13.57 -3.78
C GLY A 147 12.38 -14.25 -5.10
N VAL A 148 11.11 -14.48 -5.39
CA VAL A 148 10.67 -15.04 -6.68
C VAL A 148 10.90 -14.07 -7.83
N LEU A 149 10.60 -12.78 -7.65
CA LEU A 149 10.92 -11.76 -8.66
C LEU A 149 12.41 -11.78 -9.04
N VAL A 150 13.31 -11.82 -8.05
CA VAL A 150 14.76 -11.86 -8.27
C VAL A 150 15.16 -13.17 -8.98
N ARG A 151 14.62 -14.31 -8.52
CA ARG A 151 14.90 -15.63 -9.14
C ARG A 151 14.44 -15.65 -10.60
N GLU A 152 13.20 -15.28 -10.88
CA GLU A 152 12.65 -15.26 -12.23
C GLU A 152 13.40 -14.28 -13.14
N PHE A 153 13.84 -13.15 -12.60
CA PHE A 153 14.69 -12.21 -13.34
C PHE A 153 16.03 -12.86 -13.71
N MET A 154 16.72 -13.51 -12.76
CA MET A 154 18.03 -14.12 -12.99
C MET A 154 17.97 -15.29 -13.97
N ILE A 155 16.95 -16.14 -13.93
CA ILE A 155 16.87 -17.30 -14.83
C ILE A 155 16.38 -16.94 -16.23
N ASN A 156 15.64 -15.86 -16.40
CA ASN A 156 15.01 -15.53 -17.67
C ASN A 156 15.72 -14.45 -18.49
N TYR A 157 16.63 -13.67 -17.87
CA TYR A 157 17.39 -12.63 -18.57
C TYR A 157 18.89 -12.96 -18.58
N LYS A 158 19.60 -12.41 -19.57
CA LYS A 158 21.05 -12.55 -19.71
C LYS A 158 21.73 -11.20 -19.53
N SER A 159 22.95 -11.20 -18.97
CA SER A 159 23.77 -10.01 -18.83
C SER A 159 24.03 -9.34 -20.19
N SER A 160 24.25 -10.15 -21.23
CA SER A 160 24.43 -9.72 -22.62
C SER A 160 23.26 -8.93 -23.20
N GLN A 161 22.06 -8.99 -22.59
CA GLN A 161 20.88 -8.23 -23.02
C GLN A 161 20.89 -6.78 -22.53
N GLY A 162 21.83 -6.39 -21.65
CA GLY A 162 21.95 -5.04 -21.11
C GLY A 162 20.72 -4.60 -20.30
N ILE A 163 20.17 -5.53 -19.50
CA ILE A 163 19.01 -5.30 -18.61
C ILE A 163 19.44 -5.54 -17.17
N GLY A 164 19.12 -4.61 -16.28
CA GLY A 164 19.31 -4.75 -14.84
C GLY A 164 18.01 -4.74 -14.05
N LEU A 165 18.08 -5.20 -12.81
CA LEU A 165 17.03 -5.07 -11.81
C LEU A 165 17.56 -4.28 -10.62
N ILE A 166 16.90 -3.18 -10.29
CA ILE A 166 17.22 -2.36 -9.12
C ILE A 166 16.18 -2.70 -8.03
N LEU A 167 16.66 -3.08 -6.86
CA LEU A 167 15.85 -3.34 -5.69
C LEU A 167 16.05 -2.18 -4.69
N LYS A 168 15.11 -1.23 -4.65
CA LYS A 168 14.98 -0.28 -3.53
C LYS A 168 14.19 -0.99 -2.44
N THR A 169 14.91 -1.63 -1.54
CA THR A 169 14.30 -2.50 -0.54
C THR A 169 15.06 -2.49 0.78
N SER A 170 14.34 -2.79 1.83
CA SER A 170 14.84 -3.14 3.16
C SER A 170 13.94 -4.25 3.73
N GLY A 171 14.39 -4.92 4.78
CA GLY A 171 13.53 -5.77 5.59
C GLY A 171 12.66 -4.90 6.51
N ALA A 172 12.97 -4.89 7.80
CA ALA A 172 12.28 -4.04 8.77
C ALA A 172 12.96 -2.68 8.98
N THR A 173 14.26 -2.57 8.68
CA THR A 173 15.08 -1.39 8.96
C THR A 173 16.05 -1.11 7.81
N THR A 174 16.81 -0.01 7.92
CA THR A 174 17.92 0.31 7.02
C THR A 174 19.30 0.10 7.67
N CYS A 175 19.39 -0.75 8.70
CA CYS A 175 20.66 -1.04 9.36
C CYS A 175 21.57 -1.99 8.54
N VAL A 176 22.85 -2.04 8.93
CA VAL A 176 23.86 -2.87 8.25
C VAL A 176 23.49 -4.34 8.26
N MET A 177 22.97 -4.85 9.39
CA MET A 177 22.56 -6.26 9.50
C MET A 177 21.43 -6.62 8.54
N ASP A 178 20.44 -5.74 8.42
CA ASP A 178 19.33 -5.91 7.47
C ASP A 178 19.85 -5.93 6.01
N ARG A 179 20.78 -5.03 5.69
CA ARG A 179 21.43 -4.99 4.39
C ARG A 179 22.16 -6.29 4.06
N GLU A 180 22.97 -6.81 4.99
CA GLU A 180 23.72 -8.07 4.78
C GLU A 180 22.78 -9.26 4.63
N ASN A 181 21.68 -9.33 5.39
CA ASN A 181 20.67 -10.37 5.24
C ASN A 181 20.04 -10.36 3.82
N ILE A 182 19.72 -9.19 3.30
CA ILE A 182 19.16 -9.08 1.94
C ILE A 182 20.23 -9.48 0.90
N LEU A 183 21.49 -9.08 1.08
CA LEU A 183 22.57 -9.46 0.18
C LEU A 183 22.81 -10.97 0.19
N GLU A 184 22.70 -11.62 1.36
CA GLU A 184 22.80 -13.07 1.47
C GLU A 184 21.70 -13.78 0.69
N LYS A 185 20.44 -13.36 0.87
CA LYS A 185 19.29 -13.87 0.08
C LYS A 185 19.55 -13.74 -1.43
N ILE A 186 20.07 -12.59 -1.89
CA ILE A 186 20.39 -12.38 -3.31
C ILE A 186 21.51 -13.31 -3.77
N ARG A 187 22.56 -13.52 -2.95
CA ARG A 187 23.69 -14.45 -3.27
C ARG A 187 23.20 -15.89 -3.39
N ASP A 188 22.31 -16.32 -2.49
CA ASP A 188 21.74 -17.68 -2.51
C ASP A 188 20.89 -17.91 -3.76
N ILE A 189 20.01 -16.98 -4.08
CA ILE A 189 19.23 -17.03 -5.33
C ILE A 189 20.16 -17.07 -6.54
N ARG A 190 21.19 -16.25 -6.54
CA ARG A 190 22.17 -16.19 -7.63
C ARG A 190 22.93 -17.49 -7.79
N SER A 191 23.31 -18.13 -6.68
CA SER A 191 23.99 -19.44 -6.69
C SER A 191 23.09 -20.52 -7.30
N GLN A 192 21.82 -20.54 -6.93
CA GLN A 192 20.84 -21.49 -7.50
C GLN A 192 20.56 -21.21 -8.98
N ALA A 193 20.41 -19.94 -9.36
CA ALA A 193 20.14 -19.55 -10.74
C ALA A 193 21.27 -19.89 -11.72
N LYS A 194 22.53 -19.96 -11.27
CA LYS A 194 23.67 -20.36 -12.10
C LYS A 194 23.54 -21.72 -12.76
N HIS A 195 22.79 -22.63 -12.14
CA HIS A 195 22.54 -23.96 -12.72
C HIS A 195 21.56 -23.92 -13.90
N MET A 196 20.82 -22.83 -14.05
CA MET A 196 19.78 -22.66 -15.08
C MET A 196 20.18 -21.61 -16.13
N ASN A 197 21.08 -20.70 -15.80
CA ASN A 197 21.55 -19.61 -16.65
C ASN A 197 23.01 -19.30 -16.33
N ASP A 198 23.91 -19.47 -17.29
CA ASP A 198 25.35 -19.24 -17.17
C ASP A 198 25.77 -17.75 -17.37
N ASP A 199 24.87 -16.93 -17.98
CA ASP A 199 25.06 -15.49 -18.23
C ASP A 199 24.07 -14.65 -17.40
N LEU A 200 24.21 -14.69 -16.07
CA LEU A 200 23.28 -14.04 -15.13
C LEU A 200 23.29 -12.51 -15.26
N PRO A 201 22.09 -11.88 -15.31
CA PRO A 201 21.97 -10.42 -15.33
C PRO A 201 22.38 -9.81 -13.98
N ASN A 202 22.60 -8.48 -13.98
CA ASN A 202 22.91 -7.76 -12.76
C ASN A 202 21.63 -7.41 -11.97
N VAL A 203 21.72 -7.62 -10.66
CA VAL A 203 20.74 -7.17 -9.68
C VAL A 203 21.45 -6.24 -8.70
N TYR A 204 20.91 -5.05 -8.51
CA TYR A 204 21.48 -3.99 -7.69
C TYR A 204 20.61 -3.76 -6.46
N LEU A 205 21.21 -3.71 -5.29
CA LEU A 205 20.53 -3.39 -4.03
C LEU A 205 20.74 -1.91 -3.69
N LEU A 206 19.67 -1.14 -3.65
CA LEU A 206 19.61 0.20 -3.09
C LEU A 206 18.96 0.13 -1.71
N HIS A 207 19.79 -0.13 -0.70
CA HIS A 207 19.39 -0.24 0.70
C HIS A 207 19.67 1.11 1.40
N ALA A 208 18.67 1.96 1.42
CA ALA A 208 18.77 3.30 1.97
C ALA A 208 17.40 3.78 2.44
N ASP A 209 17.40 4.67 3.41
CA ASP A 209 16.24 5.49 3.74
C ASP A 209 16.29 6.74 2.86
N LEU A 210 15.27 6.91 2.02
CA LEU A 210 15.16 7.99 1.05
C LEU A 210 13.98 8.88 1.43
N TYR A 211 14.15 10.18 1.31
CA TYR A 211 13.03 11.11 1.36
C TYR A 211 12.08 10.88 0.18
N ASP A 212 10.81 11.21 0.34
CA ASP A 212 9.80 11.06 -0.73
C ASP A 212 10.20 11.75 -2.04
N SER A 213 10.86 12.90 -1.96
CA SER A 213 11.44 13.59 -3.12
C SER A 213 12.50 12.77 -3.84
N GLU A 214 13.39 12.10 -3.09
CA GLU A 214 14.43 11.23 -3.64
C GLU A 214 13.83 9.95 -4.23
N VAL A 215 12.78 9.41 -3.63
CA VAL A 215 12.01 8.29 -4.20
C VAL A 215 11.38 8.71 -5.54
N ASN A 216 10.81 9.91 -5.61
CA ASN A 216 10.29 10.45 -6.87
C ASN A 216 11.41 10.64 -7.92
N GLU A 217 12.57 11.14 -7.54
CA GLU A 217 13.74 11.25 -8.41
C GLU A 217 14.18 9.87 -8.94
N LEU A 218 14.20 8.85 -8.07
CA LEU A 218 14.50 7.48 -8.46
C LEU A 218 13.49 6.93 -9.47
N TYR A 219 12.19 7.12 -9.25
CA TYR A 219 11.16 6.74 -10.22
C TYR A 219 11.37 7.42 -11.58
N ASN A 220 11.82 8.67 -11.59
CA ASN A 220 12.03 9.45 -12.80
C ASN A 220 13.42 9.20 -13.45
N HIS A 221 14.37 8.59 -12.74
CA HIS A 221 15.76 8.45 -13.19
C HIS A 221 15.86 7.80 -14.60
N PRO A 222 16.68 8.33 -15.52
CA PRO A 222 16.77 7.86 -16.91
C PRO A 222 17.09 6.37 -17.08
N LYS A 223 17.88 5.79 -16.16
CA LYS A 223 18.22 4.36 -16.16
C LYS A 223 17.05 3.46 -15.71
N VAL A 224 16.06 3.98 -14.99
CA VAL A 224 14.83 3.25 -14.63
C VAL A 224 13.84 3.33 -15.78
N LYS A 225 13.41 2.20 -16.32
CA LYS A 225 12.50 2.15 -17.48
C LYS A 225 11.08 1.67 -17.12
N ALA A 226 10.95 0.80 -16.14
CA ALA A 226 9.66 0.31 -15.66
C ALA A 226 9.74 -0.03 -14.17
N HIS A 227 8.62 0.12 -13.48
CA HIS A 227 8.43 -0.42 -12.14
C HIS A 227 7.85 -1.83 -12.24
N ILE A 228 8.34 -2.76 -11.40
CA ILE A 228 7.91 -4.17 -11.41
C ILE A 228 7.73 -4.69 -9.99
N THR A 229 6.66 -5.47 -9.78
CA THR A 229 6.44 -6.23 -8.55
C THR A 229 5.71 -7.54 -8.85
N TYR A 230 5.97 -8.56 -8.02
CA TYR A 230 5.24 -9.83 -8.02
C TYR A 230 4.39 -9.99 -6.76
N THR A 231 4.16 -8.89 -6.02
CA THR A 231 3.43 -8.91 -4.76
C THR A 231 2.21 -9.83 -4.82
N HIS A 232 2.01 -10.63 -3.77
CA HIS A 232 0.82 -11.45 -3.61
C HIS A 232 -0.47 -10.65 -3.41
N GLY A 233 -0.34 -9.37 -3.10
CA GLY A 233 -1.45 -8.43 -2.95
C GLY A 233 -1.02 -7.10 -2.33
N GLU A 234 -1.87 -6.10 -2.49
CA GLU A 234 -1.76 -4.77 -1.89
C GLU A 234 -3.12 -4.36 -1.32
N GLY A 235 -3.14 -3.81 -0.12
CA GLY A 235 -4.34 -3.16 0.40
C GLY A 235 -4.76 -2.02 -0.52
N PHE A 236 -3.82 -1.15 -0.87
CA PHE A 236 -3.97 -0.11 -1.90
C PHE A 236 -2.81 -0.14 -2.90
N GLY A 237 -1.56 -0.06 -2.43
CA GLY A 237 -0.36 -0.10 -3.26
C GLY A 237 0.23 1.28 -3.58
N ARG A 238 0.40 2.13 -2.58
CA ARG A 238 0.97 3.48 -2.73
C ARG A 238 2.21 3.55 -3.61
N PRO A 239 3.25 2.69 -3.42
CA PRO A 239 4.44 2.75 -4.27
C PRO A 239 4.14 2.56 -5.77
N LEU A 240 3.11 1.77 -6.12
CA LEU A 240 2.69 1.56 -7.50
C LEU A 240 1.97 2.79 -8.06
N LEU A 241 1.15 3.47 -7.23
CA LEU A 241 0.52 4.72 -7.61
C LEU A 241 1.57 5.80 -7.87
N GLU A 242 2.48 6.00 -6.92
CA GLU A 242 3.57 6.98 -6.97
C GLU A 242 4.47 6.74 -8.20
N ALA A 243 4.92 5.50 -8.42
CA ALA A 243 5.70 5.12 -9.60
C ALA A 243 4.97 5.42 -10.92
N SER A 244 3.65 5.21 -10.97
CA SER A 244 2.84 5.47 -12.16
C SER A 244 2.88 6.94 -12.59
N LEU A 245 3.08 7.88 -11.65
CA LEU A 245 3.13 9.31 -11.92
C LEU A 245 4.39 9.76 -12.67
N SER A 246 5.43 8.91 -12.69
CA SER A 246 6.65 9.10 -13.50
C SER A 246 6.45 8.84 -15.00
N GLU A 247 5.24 8.47 -15.43
CA GLU A 247 4.89 8.14 -16.82
C GLU A 247 5.67 6.94 -17.39
N LYS A 248 6.19 6.07 -16.52
CA LYS A 248 6.85 4.81 -16.89
C LYS A 248 5.90 3.63 -16.70
N PRO A 249 6.08 2.54 -17.47
CA PRO A 249 5.27 1.34 -17.30
C PRO A 249 5.34 0.81 -15.87
N VAL A 250 4.17 0.46 -15.32
CA VAL A 250 4.04 -0.29 -14.07
C VAL A 250 3.59 -1.70 -14.41
N ILE A 251 4.32 -2.68 -13.90
CA ILE A 251 4.12 -4.12 -14.07
C ILE A 251 3.78 -4.69 -12.71
N ALA A 252 2.55 -5.19 -12.54
CA ALA A 252 2.04 -5.67 -11.26
C ALA A 252 1.05 -6.83 -11.47
N PRO A 253 0.75 -7.65 -10.47
CA PRO A 253 -0.27 -8.69 -10.55
C PRO A 253 -1.65 -8.13 -10.91
N ARG A 254 -2.51 -8.92 -11.55
CA ARG A 254 -3.87 -8.55 -11.92
C ARG A 254 -4.87 -8.82 -10.78
N TRP A 255 -4.52 -8.42 -9.57
CA TRP A 255 -5.35 -8.68 -8.39
C TRP A 255 -5.07 -7.69 -7.26
N SER A 256 -6.06 -7.43 -6.42
CA SER A 256 -6.04 -6.62 -5.20
C SER A 256 -6.07 -5.11 -5.40
N GLY A 257 -5.83 -4.33 -4.34
CA GLY A 257 -6.15 -2.91 -4.24
C GLY A 257 -5.56 -2.01 -5.31
N HIS A 258 -4.38 -2.32 -5.83
CA HIS A 258 -3.77 -1.50 -6.88
C HIS A 258 -4.52 -1.56 -8.24
N THR A 259 -5.43 -2.51 -8.41
CA THR A 259 -6.28 -2.56 -9.62
C THR A 259 -7.31 -1.43 -9.67
N ASP A 260 -7.54 -0.72 -8.58
CA ASP A 260 -8.40 0.47 -8.56
C ASP A 260 -7.82 1.60 -9.42
N PHE A 261 -6.49 1.72 -9.47
CA PHE A 261 -5.81 2.78 -10.20
C PHE A 261 -4.89 2.30 -11.33
N LEU A 262 -4.58 1.01 -11.44
CA LEU A 262 -3.84 0.43 -12.56
C LEU A 262 -4.81 -0.29 -13.50
N SER A 263 -5.13 0.35 -14.61
CA SER A 263 -6.05 -0.25 -15.57
C SER A 263 -5.33 -1.23 -16.51
N HIS A 264 -5.98 -2.33 -16.86
CA HIS A 264 -5.49 -3.30 -17.84
C HIS A 264 -5.16 -2.66 -19.23
N LYS A 265 -5.86 -1.57 -19.56
CA LYS A 265 -5.65 -0.84 -20.82
C LYS A 265 -4.31 -0.07 -20.82
N HIS A 266 -3.85 0.41 -19.67
CA HIS A 266 -2.75 1.38 -19.57
C HIS A 266 -1.55 0.88 -18.78
N SER A 267 -1.70 -0.14 -17.95
CA SER A 267 -0.65 -0.80 -17.17
C SER A 267 -0.39 -2.23 -17.68
N VAL A 268 0.60 -2.91 -17.13
CA VAL A 268 0.91 -4.31 -17.43
C VAL A 268 0.49 -5.15 -16.23
N LEU A 269 -0.71 -5.73 -16.31
CA LEU A 269 -1.25 -6.54 -15.25
C LEU A 269 -0.99 -8.02 -15.54
N LEU A 270 -0.14 -8.64 -14.72
CA LEU A 270 0.33 -10.01 -14.86
C LEU A 270 -0.78 -10.99 -14.45
N PRO A 271 -1.08 -11.99 -15.27
CA PRO A 271 -2.02 -13.04 -14.90
C PRO A 271 -1.44 -13.99 -13.86
N GLY A 272 -2.32 -14.77 -13.23
CA GLY A 272 -1.97 -15.77 -12.23
C GLY A 272 -3.20 -16.40 -11.63
N GLY A 273 -3.05 -16.99 -10.46
CA GLY A 273 -4.10 -17.68 -9.74
C GLY A 273 -4.00 -17.50 -8.23
N MET A 274 -5.04 -17.91 -7.53
CA MET A 274 -5.06 -17.92 -6.07
C MET A 274 -4.30 -19.13 -5.55
N ILE A 275 -3.49 -18.92 -4.52
CA ILE A 275 -2.80 -19.96 -3.75
C ILE A 275 -3.04 -19.76 -2.27
N ASP A 276 -2.97 -20.82 -1.50
CA ASP A 276 -3.09 -20.74 -0.04
C ASP A 276 -1.90 -19.97 0.55
N VAL A 277 -2.18 -19.15 1.56
CA VAL A 277 -1.13 -18.46 2.31
C VAL A 277 -0.36 -19.50 3.12
N HIS A 278 0.97 -19.55 2.91
CA HIS A 278 1.79 -20.52 3.63
C HIS A 278 1.76 -20.26 5.16
N PRO A 279 1.74 -21.28 6.01
CA PRO A 279 1.70 -21.12 7.46
C PRO A 279 2.79 -20.19 8.01
N ASP A 280 4.02 -20.24 7.47
CA ASP A 280 5.12 -19.36 7.87
C ASP A 280 4.85 -17.87 7.61
N SER A 281 3.88 -17.57 6.75
CA SER A 281 3.46 -16.19 6.42
C SER A 281 2.30 -15.71 7.30
N LEU A 282 1.72 -16.60 8.11
CA LEU A 282 0.61 -16.25 8.98
C LEU A 282 1.12 -15.47 10.19
N GLN A 283 0.59 -14.24 10.36
CA GLN A 283 0.87 -13.39 11.51
C GLN A 283 -0.37 -13.34 12.39
N LYS A 284 -0.21 -13.66 13.67
CA LYS A 284 -1.32 -13.65 14.65
C LYS A 284 -2.05 -12.30 14.64
N GLY A 285 -3.38 -12.34 14.56
CA GLY A 285 -4.24 -11.16 14.54
C GLY A 285 -4.31 -10.42 13.21
N ILE A 286 -3.52 -10.82 12.21
CA ILE A 286 -3.53 -10.24 10.87
C ILE A 286 -3.92 -11.29 9.84
N LYS A 287 -3.38 -12.51 9.95
CA LYS A 287 -3.66 -13.60 9.02
C LYS A 287 -4.26 -14.80 9.77
N CYS A 288 -5.10 -15.56 9.08
CA CYS A 288 -5.79 -16.73 9.62
C CYS A 288 -5.80 -17.87 8.61
N ASP A 289 -6.11 -19.08 9.09
CA ASP A 289 -6.24 -20.27 8.24
C ASP A 289 -7.32 -20.08 7.16
N GLY A 290 -7.10 -20.67 5.99
CA GLY A 290 -8.02 -20.61 4.85
C GLY A 290 -7.88 -19.34 4.01
N GLN A 291 -6.95 -18.46 4.35
CA GLN A 291 -6.62 -17.31 3.51
C GLN A 291 -5.89 -17.74 2.23
N GLN A 292 -6.25 -17.09 1.15
CA GLN A 292 -5.55 -17.17 -0.12
C GLN A 292 -5.07 -15.80 -0.55
N TRP A 293 -4.00 -15.80 -1.34
CA TRP A 293 -3.47 -14.63 -2.01
C TRP A 293 -3.10 -14.98 -3.45
N PHE A 294 -2.74 -13.97 -4.24
CA PHE A 294 -2.48 -14.15 -5.66
C PHE A 294 -1.03 -14.51 -5.93
N ALA A 295 -0.80 -15.49 -6.81
CA ALA A 295 0.52 -15.78 -7.35
C ALA A 295 0.55 -15.55 -8.86
N VAL A 296 1.62 -14.92 -9.33
CA VAL A 296 1.82 -14.64 -10.76
C VAL A 296 2.13 -15.92 -11.52
N ASP A 297 1.53 -16.10 -12.70
CA ASP A 297 1.95 -17.12 -13.67
C ASP A 297 3.26 -16.66 -14.34
N HIS A 298 4.38 -17.21 -13.87
CA HIS A 298 5.72 -16.81 -14.31
C HIS A 298 5.97 -17.09 -15.80
N ASN A 299 5.35 -18.12 -16.37
CA ASN A 299 5.51 -18.45 -17.79
C ASN A 299 4.89 -17.41 -18.69
N VAL A 300 3.69 -16.95 -18.33
CA VAL A 300 3.00 -15.88 -19.08
C VAL A 300 3.65 -14.53 -18.79
N ALA A 301 3.97 -14.25 -17.53
CA ALA A 301 4.60 -13.01 -17.10
C ALA A 301 5.90 -12.72 -17.84
N ARG A 302 6.75 -13.73 -17.99
CA ARG A 302 8.00 -13.66 -18.76
C ARG A 302 7.79 -13.05 -20.14
N GLY A 303 6.84 -13.59 -20.92
CA GLY A 303 6.54 -13.08 -22.26
C GLY A 303 6.08 -11.62 -22.24
N MET A 304 5.21 -11.24 -21.28
CA MET A 304 4.70 -9.89 -21.13
C MET A 304 5.82 -8.89 -20.77
N ILE A 305 6.73 -9.27 -19.86
CA ILE A 305 7.85 -8.42 -19.43
C ILE A 305 8.85 -8.23 -20.58
N PHE A 306 9.15 -9.27 -21.36
CA PHE A 306 9.95 -9.14 -22.58
C PHE A 306 9.32 -8.19 -23.59
N ASP A 307 7.99 -8.25 -23.76
CA ASP A 307 7.27 -7.35 -24.68
C ASP A 307 7.36 -5.88 -24.24
N VAL A 308 7.39 -5.60 -22.93
CA VAL A 308 7.60 -4.23 -22.40
C VAL A 308 8.93 -3.65 -22.88
N LYS A 309 10.04 -4.41 -22.84
CA LYS A 309 11.33 -3.96 -23.32
C LYS A 309 11.31 -3.79 -24.84
N ARG A 310 10.86 -4.82 -25.57
CA ARG A 310 10.83 -4.85 -27.03
C ARG A 310 9.99 -3.71 -27.62
N ASN A 311 8.86 -3.41 -27.01
CA ASN A 311 7.89 -2.42 -27.47
C ASN A 311 7.78 -1.23 -26.51
N TYR A 312 8.89 -0.83 -25.88
CA TYR A 312 8.92 0.16 -24.79
C TYR A 312 8.16 1.46 -25.10
N ARG A 313 8.31 1.99 -26.33
CA ARG A 313 7.62 3.22 -26.76
C ARG A 313 6.09 3.09 -26.64
N LYS A 314 5.52 1.95 -27.02
CA LYS A 314 4.08 1.66 -26.90
C LYS A 314 3.64 1.68 -25.44
N TYR A 315 4.40 0.99 -24.56
CA TYR A 315 4.08 0.92 -23.13
C TYR A 315 4.26 2.27 -22.44
N LYS A 316 5.26 3.05 -22.81
CA LYS A 316 5.44 4.41 -22.28
C LYS A 316 4.27 5.34 -22.66
N LEU A 317 3.72 5.23 -23.87
CA LEU A 317 2.53 5.99 -24.27
C LEU A 317 1.29 5.58 -23.44
N ARG A 318 1.14 4.29 -23.15
CA ARG A 318 0.08 3.78 -22.26
C ARG A 318 0.26 4.31 -20.84
N ALA A 319 1.48 4.26 -20.30
CA ALA A 319 1.81 4.75 -18.96
C ALA A 319 1.52 6.25 -18.79
N ARG A 320 1.77 7.08 -19.80
CA ARG A 320 1.38 8.50 -19.79
C ARG A 320 -0.13 8.70 -19.63
N LYS A 321 -0.95 7.86 -20.27
CA LYS A 321 -2.41 7.89 -20.09
C LYS A 321 -2.80 7.46 -18.68
N GLN A 322 -2.16 6.43 -18.14
CA GLN A 322 -2.38 5.99 -16.76
C GLN A 322 -2.02 7.11 -15.77
N ALA A 323 -0.85 7.72 -15.90
CA ALA A 323 -0.43 8.83 -15.05
C ALA A 323 -1.44 10.00 -15.06
N LYS A 324 -1.96 10.37 -16.25
CA LYS A 324 -2.98 11.42 -16.37
C LYS A 324 -4.25 11.08 -15.58
N LEU A 325 -4.74 9.83 -15.69
CA LEU A 325 -5.91 9.37 -14.96
C LEU A 325 -5.66 9.37 -13.45
N ASN A 326 -4.47 8.92 -13.02
CA ASN A 326 -4.14 8.83 -11.61
C ASN A 326 -3.98 10.22 -10.97
N ARG A 327 -3.37 11.19 -11.66
CA ARG A 327 -3.32 12.59 -11.19
C ARG A 327 -4.73 13.17 -10.96
N GLN A 328 -5.69 12.81 -11.79
CA GLN A 328 -7.05 13.33 -11.67
C GLN A 328 -7.86 12.64 -10.57
N LYS A 329 -7.75 11.30 -10.46
CA LYS A 329 -8.65 10.49 -9.66
C LYS A 329 -8.09 10.04 -8.31
N PHE A 330 -6.76 9.97 -8.19
CA PHE A 330 -6.06 9.41 -7.03
C PHE A 330 -5.02 10.37 -6.43
N SER A 331 -5.23 11.66 -6.60
CA SER A 331 -4.46 12.69 -5.90
C SER A 331 -4.93 12.86 -4.46
N PHE A 332 -4.10 13.46 -3.63
CA PHE A 332 -4.45 13.86 -2.27
C PHE A 332 -5.68 14.76 -2.23
N ASN A 333 -5.79 15.71 -3.16
CA ASN A 333 -6.97 16.57 -3.29
C ASN A 333 -8.25 15.77 -3.62
N ALA A 334 -8.16 14.79 -4.52
CA ALA A 334 -9.30 13.93 -4.84
C ALA A 334 -9.72 13.06 -3.64
N MET A 335 -8.76 12.58 -2.85
CA MET A 335 -9.01 11.87 -1.59
C MET A 335 -9.72 12.78 -0.58
N GLN A 336 -9.26 14.01 -0.42
CA GLN A 336 -9.85 15.00 0.48
C GLN A 336 -11.32 15.30 0.12
N ILE A 337 -11.61 15.51 -1.17
CA ILE A 337 -12.97 15.73 -1.66
C ILE A 337 -13.86 14.52 -1.35
N LYS A 338 -13.34 13.31 -1.58
CA LYS A 338 -14.07 12.08 -1.29
C LYS A 338 -14.34 11.91 0.21
N LEU A 339 -13.33 12.12 1.06
CA LEU A 339 -13.50 12.07 2.51
C LEU A 339 -14.56 13.06 2.99
N LYS A 340 -14.48 14.31 2.51
CA LYS A 340 -15.48 15.34 2.82
C LYS A 340 -16.88 14.86 2.46
N SER A 341 -17.09 14.32 1.28
CA SER A 341 -18.40 13.80 0.83
C SER A 341 -18.91 12.64 1.72
N ILE A 342 -18.01 11.74 2.15
CA ILE A 342 -18.34 10.65 3.07
C ILE A 342 -18.79 11.23 4.42
N LEU A 343 -18.02 12.16 4.99
CA LEU A 343 -18.33 12.78 6.27
C LEU A 343 -19.67 13.51 6.22
N GLU A 344 -19.93 14.31 5.18
CA GLU A 344 -21.17 15.06 5.01
C GLU A 344 -22.41 14.17 4.83
N SER A 345 -22.24 12.98 4.24
CA SER A 345 -23.37 12.07 3.95
C SER A 345 -23.62 11.02 5.03
N LYS A 346 -22.60 10.63 5.80
CA LYS A 346 -22.66 9.51 6.75
C LYS A 346 -22.64 9.92 8.21
N VAL A 347 -21.99 11.05 8.55
CA VAL A 347 -21.89 11.51 9.92
C VAL A 347 -23.16 12.29 10.28
N PRO A 348 -23.87 11.94 11.39
CA PRO A 348 -25.03 12.69 11.83
C PRO A 348 -24.66 14.11 12.24
N LYS A 349 -25.62 15.03 12.12
CA LYS A 349 -25.47 16.39 12.65
C LYS A 349 -25.65 16.36 14.16
N PHE A 350 -24.64 16.81 14.88
CA PHE A 350 -24.68 16.93 16.34
C PHE A 350 -25.21 18.30 16.74
N THR A 351 -26.11 18.34 17.73
CA THR A 351 -26.59 19.60 18.35
C THR A 351 -25.44 20.21 19.13
N GLN A 352 -25.05 21.42 18.79
CA GLN A 352 -24.10 22.17 19.60
C GLN A 352 -24.78 22.57 20.89
N THR A 353 -24.28 22.10 22.05
CA THR A 353 -24.68 22.61 23.35
C THR A 353 -24.01 24.00 23.48
N VAL A 354 -24.82 25.03 23.26
CA VAL A 354 -24.40 26.41 23.57
C VAL A 354 -24.52 26.55 25.07
N GLU A 355 -23.40 26.68 25.79
CA GLU A 355 -23.41 27.15 27.17
C GLU A 355 -24.02 28.55 27.18
N ALA A 356 -25.29 28.66 27.54
CA ALA A 356 -25.92 29.95 27.80
C ALA A 356 -25.27 30.55 29.04
N LYS A 357 -24.36 31.48 28.85
CA LYS A 357 -23.89 32.34 29.94
C LYS A 357 -25.12 33.15 30.43
N LEU A 358 -25.74 32.69 31.49
CA LEU A 358 -26.75 33.46 32.16
C LEU A 358 -26.14 34.83 32.55
N PRO A 359 -26.83 35.93 32.25
CA PRO A 359 -26.36 37.23 32.67
C PRO A 359 -26.21 37.27 34.19
N THR A 360 -25.08 37.74 34.67
CA THR A 360 -24.84 37.90 36.11
C THR A 360 -25.85 38.89 36.65
N LEU A 361 -26.86 38.43 37.42
CA LEU A 361 -27.78 39.30 38.12
C LEU A 361 -27.01 40.14 39.13
N LYS A 362 -26.86 41.45 38.85
CA LYS A 362 -26.38 42.41 39.82
C LYS A 362 -27.52 42.68 40.76
N LEU A 363 -27.48 42.17 41.97
CA LEU A 363 -28.38 42.56 43.02
C LEU A 363 -28.23 44.03 43.36
N PRO A 364 -29.31 44.79 43.53
CA PRO A 364 -29.21 46.19 43.95
C PRO A 364 -28.53 46.29 45.33
N LYS A 365 -27.72 47.32 45.54
CA LYS A 365 -27.13 47.58 46.85
C LYS A 365 -28.22 47.96 47.81
N LEU A 366 -28.26 47.26 48.95
CA LEU A 366 -29.15 47.64 50.07
C LEU A 366 -28.58 48.95 50.67
N GLU A 367 -29.41 50.01 50.66
CA GLU A 367 -29.13 51.24 51.41
C GLU A 367 -29.69 51.05 52.80
N LYS A 368 -28.89 51.40 53.80
CA LYS A 368 -29.27 51.42 55.22
C LYS A 368 -30.09 52.66 55.47
N VAL A 369 -31.35 52.52 55.88
CA VAL A 369 -32.22 53.60 56.32
C VAL A 369 -31.93 53.98 57.78
#